data_50b5b0388b117a89686f9179b40269e1
#
_entry.id   50b5b0388b117a89686f9179b40269e1
#
_cell.length_a   1.000
_cell.length_b   1.000
_cell.length_c   1.000
_cell.angle_alpha   90.00
_cell.angle_beta   90.00
_cell.angle_gamma   90.00
#
_symmetry.space_group_name_H-M   'P 1'
#
loop_
_entity.id
_entity.type
_entity.pdbx_description
1 polymer ?
#
loop_
_entity_poly.entity_id
_entity_poly.type
_entity_poly.pdbx_seq_one_letter_code
_entity_poly.pdbx_strand_id
1 'polypeptide(L)'
;MVNMKFVKSVLFVCLSAGIASCEKVIDVDLNTASPKYVIEGTIDNKSDKHWVVITQTKNFDENNSFTGITGATVVIKDLSGSVDTLKPIKDGVYETQILKGIPGHTYQLYVNIGGEVFTAQSYMPSVVKLDSLSLAKSEFASQNGVDILVVPHFTDPGGVRNYYRFAFYLNNIKSKSVI
;
A
#
# COMPACT_ATOMS: atom_id res chain seq x y z
N MET A 1 -67.53 9.57 22.38
CA MET A 1 -66.26 9.99 23.02
C MET A 1 -65.30 8.78 23.01
N VAL A 2 -64.23 8.82 22.27
CA VAL A 2 -63.22 7.76 22.25
C VAL A 2 -62.49 7.80 23.57
N ASN A 3 -62.39 6.64 24.22
CA ASN A 3 -61.78 6.53 25.56
C ASN A 3 -60.27 6.77 25.45
N MET A 4 -59.78 7.90 25.94
CA MET A 4 -58.41 8.37 25.86
C MET A 4 -57.40 7.39 26.48
N LYS A 5 -57.83 6.52 27.41
CA LYS A 5 -57.02 5.45 27.98
C LYS A 5 -56.79 4.33 26.96
N PHE A 6 -57.83 4.00 26.17
CA PHE A 6 -57.74 3.00 25.13
C PHE A 6 -56.78 3.41 24.00
N VAL A 7 -56.84 4.69 23.56
CA VAL A 7 -55.93 5.24 22.54
C VAL A 7 -54.47 5.22 23.02
N LYS A 8 -54.22 5.58 24.28
CA LYS A 8 -52.86 5.52 24.86
C LYS A 8 -52.33 4.09 24.94
N SER A 9 -53.15 3.11 25.29
CA SER A 9 -52.74 1.69 25.31
C SER A 9 -52.41 1.15 23.91
N VAL A 10 -53.24 1.49 22.91
CA VAL A 10 -52.99 1.07 21.52
C VAL A 10 -51.68 1.71 20.97
N LEU A 11 -51.47 2.99 21.27
CA LEU A 11 -50.25 3.71 20.87
C LEU A 11 -49.00 3.10 21.50
N PHE A 12 -49.08 2.67 22.77
CA PHE A 12 -47.97 2.04 23.47
C PHE A 12 -47.63 0.65 22.91
N VAL A 13 -48.64 -0.14 22.54
CA VAL A 13 -48.47 -1.44 21.90
C VAL A 13 -47.86 -1.34 20.49
N CYS A 14 -48.32 -0.34 19.71
CA CYS A 14 -47.72 -0.07 18.39
C CYS A 14 -46.26 0.40 18.47
N LEU A 15 -45.89 1.19 19.48
CA LEU A 15 -44.53 1.67 19.69
C LEU A 15 -43.60 0.53 20.14
N SER A 16 -44.08 -0.43 20.93
CA SER A 16 -43.27 -1.60 21.34
C SER A 16 -43.09 -2.65 20.24
N ALA A 17 -44.02 -2.73 19.28
CA ALA A 17 -43.88 -3.63 18.13
C ALA A 17 -42.85 -3.18 17.10
N GLY A 18 -42.47 -1.88 17.07
CA GLY A 18 -41.46 -1.33 16.16
C GLY A 18 -39.99 -1.64 16.52
N ILE A 19 -39.74 -2.21 17.70
CA ILE A 19 -38.35 -2.49 18.17
C ILE A 19 -37.88 -3.90 17.79
N ALA A 20 -38.72 -4.71 17.17
CA ALA A 20 -38.28 -6.01 16.60
C ALA A 20 -37.62 -5.80 15.24
N SER A 21 -36.47 -5.09 15.22
CA SER A 21 -35.61 -5.03 14.05
C SER A 21 -34.95 -6.42 13.89
N CYS A 22 -35.38 -7.17 12.89
CA CYS A 22 -34.70 -8.39 12.50
C CYS A 22 -33.34 -8.01 11.91
N GLU A 23 -32.29 -8.24 12.67
CA GLU A 23 -30.93 -8.23 12.17
C GLU A 23 -30.74 -9.49 11.31
N LYS A 24 -30.71 -9.30 9.99
CA LYS A 24 -30.40 -10.39 9.08
C LYS A 24 -28.87 -10.56 9.07
N VAL A 25 -28.38 -11.51 9.82
CA VAL A 25 -26.99 -11.96 9.70
C VAL A 25 -26.83 -12.52 8.28
N ILE A 26 -26.07 -11.81 7.44
CA ILE A 26 -25.69 -12.32 6.14
C ILE A 26 -24.53 -13.27 6.39
N ASP A 27 -24.82 -14.56 6.36
CA ASP A 27 -23.81 -15.61 6.34
C ASP A 27 -23.22 -15.62 4.91
N VAL A 28 -22.09 -14.93 4.74
CA VAL A 28 -21.35 -14.93 3.47
C VAL A 28 -20.48 -16.17 3.52
N ASP A 29 -20.82 -17.18 2.72
CA ASP A 29 -19.96 -18.33 2.49
C ASP A 29 -18.70 -17.86 1.76
N LEU A 30 -17.69 -17.50 2.55
CA LEU A 30 -16.38 -17.10 2.07
C LEU A 30 -15.66 -18.38 1.65
N ASN A 31 -15.80 -18.73 0.36
CA ASN A 31 -15.07 -19.86 -0.22
C ASN A 31 -13.60 -19.78 0.20
N THR A 32 -13.15 -20.76 0.96
CA THR A 32 -11.75 -20.90 1.36
C THR A 32 -10.91 -21.18 0.12
N ALA A 33 -10.20 -20.16 -0.36
CA ALA A 33 -9.27 -20.31 -1.48
C ALA A 33 -7.96 -20.92 -0.98
N SER A 34 -7.34 -21.78 -1.79
CA SER A 34 -5.99 -22.27 -1.49
C SER A 34 -5.02 -21.08 -1.34
N PRO A 35 -4.19 -21.05 -0.27
CA PRO A 35 -3.22 -19.98 -0.06
C PRO A 35 -2.32 -19.79 -1.29
N LYS A 36 -2.10 -18.54 -1.69
CA LYS A 36 -1.21 -18.17 -2.81
C LYS A 36 -0.01 -17.41 -2.27
N TYR A 37 1.13 -17.56 -2.92
CA TYR A 37 2.31 -16.79 -2.59
C TYR A 37 2.11 -15.30 -2.93
N VAL A 38 2.54 -14.45 -2.02
CA VAL A 38 2.63 -12.99 -2.19
C VAL A 38 4.10 -12.65 -2.15
N ILE A 39 4.61 -12.08 -3.25
CA ILE A 39 6.02 -11.72 -3.41
C ILE A 39 6.10 -10.22 -3.61
N GLU A 40 6.73 -9.52 -2.69
CA GLU A 40 6.89 -8.07 -2.71
C GLU A 40 8.39 -7.74 -2.72
N GLY A 41 8.84 -6.95 -3.70
CA GLY A 41 10.22 -6.48 -3.79
C GLY A 41 10.25 -5.01 -4.20
N THR A 42 11.14 -4.25 -3.57
CA THR A 42 11.36 -2.85 -3.89
C THR A 42 12.84 -2.58 -4.06
N ILE A 43 13.19 -1.87 -5.13
CA ILE A 43 14.55 -1.38 -5.39
C ILE A 43 14.47 0.12 -5.55
N ASP A 44 15.29 0.85 -4.83
CA ASP A 44 15.45 2.30 -4.95
C ASP A 44 16.93 2.68 -5.17
N ASN A 45 17.18 3.95 -5.48
CA ASN A 45 18.53 4.48 -5.69
C ASN A 45 19.13 5.17 -4.45
N LYS A 46 18.50 5.01 -3.29
CA LYS A 46 18.93 5.66 -2.03
C LYS A 46 19.49 4.66 -1.03
N SER A 47 18.92 3.46 -1.01
CA SER A 47 19.27 2.42 -0.06
C SER A 47 20.40 1.56 -0.60
N ASP A 48 21.35 1.17 0.27
CA ASP A 48 22.41 0.19 -0.07
C ASP A 48 21.91 -1.25 0.02
N LYS A 49 20.77 -1.46 0.66
CA LYS A 49 20.11 -2.76 0.84
C LYS A 49 18.67 -2.72 0.42
N HIS A 50 18.23 -3.76 -0.24
CA HIS A 50 16.85 -3.95 -0.70
C HIS A 50 16.33 -5.30 -0.23
N TRP A 51 15.01 -5.43 -0.13
CA TRP A 51 14.40 -6.64 0.40
C TRP A 51 13.34 -7.18 -0.54
N VAL A 52 13.27 -8.51 -0.56
CA VAL A 52 12.13 -9.24 -1.11
C VAL A 52 11.45 -9.94 0.05
N VAL A 53 10.15 -9.70 0.20
CA VAL A 53 9.31 -10.33 1.23
C VAL A 53 8.41 -11.35 0.56
N ILE A 54 8.40 -12.56 1.10
CA ILE A 54 7.59 -13.67 0.59
C ILE A 54 6.68 -14.16 1.69
N THR A 55 5.37 -14.07 1.47
CA THR A 55 4.32 -14.54 2.38
C THR A 55 3.27 -15.36 1.63
N GLN A 56 2.23 -15.78 2.32
CA GLN A 56 1.05 -16.39 1.71
C GLN A 56 -0.22 -15.63 2.06
N THR A 57 -1.19 -15.64 1.14
CA THR A 57 -2.53 -15.17 1.43
C THR A 57 -3.17 -16.03 2.52
N LYS A 58 -4.08 -15.43 3.29
CA LYS A 58 -4.87 -16.06 4.32
C LYS A 58 -6.35 -15.91 4.04
N ASN A 59 -7.16 -16.74 4.67
CA ASN A 59 -8.59 -16.56 4.67
C ASN A 59 -8.99 -15.34 5.51
N PHE A 60 -10.14 -14.79 5.22
CA PHE A 60 -10.62 -13.56 5.85
C PHE A 60 -10.84 -13.69 7.37
N ASP A 61 -11.17 -14.89 7.84
CA ASP A 61 -11.46 -15.24 9.24
C ASP A 61 -10.19 -15.54 10.06
N GLU A 62 -9.02 -15.63 9.40
CA GLU A 62 -7.76 -15.86 10.08
C GLU A 62 -7.16 -14.54 10.64
N ASN A 63 -6.34 -14.65 11.69
CA ASN A 63 -5.66 -13.51 12.26
C ASN A 63 -4.72 -12.83 11.22
N ASN A 64 -4.48 -11.53 11.35
CA ASN A 64 -3.67 -10.71 10.41
C ASN A 64 -2.15 -10.94 10.49
N SER A 65 -1.69 -12.04 11.05
CA SER A 65 -0.27 -12.37 11.11
C SER A 65 0.11 -13.25 9.89
N PHE A 66 0.87 -12.72 8.97
CA PHE A 66 1.32 -13.45 7.77
C PHE A 66 2.59 -14.24 8.09
N THR A 67 2.58 -15.52 7.73
CA THR A 67 3.76 -16.38 7.88
C THR A 67 4.71 -16.15 6.73
N GLY A 68 5.97 -15.84 7.04
CA GLY A 68 7.03 -15.70 6.05
C GLY A 68 7.43 -17.05 5.46
N ILE A 69 7.68 -17.09 4.17
CA ILE A 69 8.11 -18.30 3.45
C ILE A 69 9.63 -18.41 3.48
N THR A 70 10.13 -19.48 4.05
CA THR A 70 11.55 -19.80 4.13
C THR A 70 11.98 -20.78 3.03
N GLY A 71 13.30 -20.90 2.79
CA GLY A 71 13.86 -21.87 1.85
C GLY A 71 13.70 -21.51 0.38
N ALA A 72 13.23 -20.30 0.05
CA ALA A 72 13.18 -19.83 -1.32
C ALA A 72 14.58 -19.44 -1.85
N THR A 73 14.81 -19.67 -3.13
CA THR A 73 15.92 -19.05 -3.86
C THR A 73 15.45 -17.76 -4.50
N VAL A 74 16.03 -16.62 -4.11
CA VAL A 74 15.64 -15.30 -4.59
C VAL A 74 16.83 -14.64 -5.28
N VAL A 75 16.63 -14.24 -6.54
CA VAL A 75 17.67 -13.61 -7.36
C VAL A 75 17.11 -12.35 -7.99
N ILE A 76 17.88 -11.26 -7.93
CA ILE A 76 17.60 -10.04 -8.69
C ILE A 76 18.70 -9.83 -9.70
N LYS A 77 18.32 -9.63 -10.94
CA LYS A 77 19.22 -9.34 -12.05
C LYS A 77 18.97 -7.93 -12.55
N ASP A 78 19.99 -7.10 -12.57
CA ASP A 78 20.04 -5.90 -13.39
C ASP A 78 20.33 -6.33 -14.84
N LEU A 79 19.44 -6.01 -15.76
CA LEU A 79 19.62 -6.40 -17.17
C LEU A 79 20.83 -5.72 -17.82
N SER A 80 21.42 -4.71 -17.18
CA SER A 80 22.67 -4.07 -17.60
C SER A 80 23.94 -4.82 -17.12
N GLY A 81 23.82 -5.89 -16.32
CA GLY A 81 24.94 -6.79 -16.05
C GLY A 81 25.03 -7.42 -14.67
N SER A 82 24.63 -6.78 -13.57
CA SER A 82 24.82 -7.35 -12.24
C SER A 82 23.72 -8.34 -11.84
N VAL A 83 24.11 -9.39 -11.12
CA VAL A 83 23.21 -10.41 -10.57
C VAL A 83 23.47 -10.53 -9.08
N ASP A 84 22.42 -10.51 -8.28
CA ASP A 84 22.50 -10.67 -6.83
C ASP A 84 21.60 -11.81 -6.37
N THR A 85 22.16 -12.73 -5.62
CA THR A 85 21.40 -13.78 -4.94
C THR A 85 21.18 -13.34 -3.49
N LEU A 86 19.94 -13.07 -3.17
CA LEU A 86 19.54 -12.53 -1.87
C LEU A 86 19.71 -13.57 -0.76
N LYS A 87 20.08 -13.09 0.43
CA LYS A 87 20.20 -13.93 1.62
C LYS A 87 18.99 -13.79 2.52
N PRO A 88 18.48 -14.88 3.09
CA PRO A 88 17.45 -14.82 4.11
C PRO A 88 18.02 -14.15 5.37
N ILE A 89 17.30 -13.13 5.89
CA ILE A 89 17.65 -12.42 7.14
C ILE A 89 16.67 -12.70 8.27
N LYS A 90 15.45 -13.09 7.93
CA LYS A 90 14.40 -13.60 8.82
C LYS A 90 13.34 -14.32 7.99
N ASP A 91 12.39 -14.96 8.64
CA ASP A 91 11.33 -15.71 7.97
C ASP A 91 10.63 -14.85 6.91
N GLY A 92 10.68 -15.32 5.67
CA GLY A 92 10.09 -14.65 4.51
C GLY A 92 10.78 -13.40 4.04
N VAL A 93 11.89 -12.96 4.61
CA VAL A 93 12.60 -11.74 4.19
C VAL A 93 13.99 -12.06 3.67
N TYR A 94 14.25 -11.68 2.43
CA TYR A 94 15.49 -11.88 1.71
C TYR A 94 16.12 -10.53 1.37
N GLU A 95 17.41 -10.34 1.67
CA GLU A 95 18.15 -9.09 1.51
C GLU A 95 19.21 -9.20 0.43
N THR A 96 19.34 -8.13 -0.40
CA THR A 96 20.41 -7.99 -1.39
C THR A 96 21.76 -7.92 -0.72
N GLN A 97 22.80 -8.43 -1.42
CA GLN A 97 24.17 -8.42 -0.92
C GLN A 97 25.01 -7.32 -1.56
N ILE A 98 24.88 -7.13 -2.86
CA ILE A 98 25.71 -6.23 -3.65
C ILE A 98 24.92 -5.30 -4.56
N LEU A 99 23.66 -5.62 -4.87
CA LEU A 99 22.85 -4.88 -5.83
C LEU A 99 22.52 -3.47 -5.30
N LYS A 100 22.77 -2.48 -6.14
CA LYS A 100 22.35 -1.10 -5.94
C LYS A 100 21.36 -0.70 -7.03
N GLY A 101 20.36 0.08 -6.66
CA GLY A 101 19.42 0.62 -7.62
C GLY A 101 20.03 1.75 -8.45
N ILE A 102 20.00 1.63 -9.76
CA ILE A 102 20.53 2.61 -10.72
C ILE A 102 19.36 3.12 -11.56
N PRO A 103 19.03 4.42 -11.51
CA PRO A 103 18.00 5.00 -12.35
C PRO A 103 18.25 4.75 -13.83
N GLY A 104 17.19 4.45 -14.59
CA GLY A 104 17.28 4.09 -16.00
C GLY A 104 17.54 2.60 -16.28
N HIS A 105 17.74 1.78 -15.24
CA HIS A 105 17.96 0.35 -15.39
C HIS A 105 16.67 -0.45 -15.24
N THR A 106 16.68 -1.65 -15.81
CA THR A 106 15.58 -2.63 -15.68
C THR A 106 16.05 -3.81 -14.83
N TYR A 107 15.24 -4.15 -13.85
CA TYR A 107 15.50 -5.24 -12.92
C TYR A 107 14.53 -6.38 -13.15
N GLN A 108 15.06 -7.60 -13.10
CA GLN A 108 14.28 -8.83 -13.16
C GLN A 108 14.43 -9.58 -11.83
N LEU A 109 13.30 -9.90 -11.23
CA LEU A 109 13.18 -10.75 -10.05
C LEU A 109 12.95 -12.20 -10.50
N TYR A 110 13.65 -13.14 -9.91
CA TYR A 110 13.43 -14.57 -10.00
C TYR A 110 13.30 -15.13 -8.59
N VAL A 111 12.23 -15.90 -8.35
CA VAL A 111 11.97 -16.57 -7.08
C VAL A 111 11.61 -18.02 -7.35
N ASN A 112 12.27 -18.95 -6.67
CA ASN A 112 11.94 -20.37 -6.68
C ASN A 112 11.54 -20.81 -5.28
N ILE A 113 10.34 -21.36 -5.13
CA ILE A 113 9.79 -21.86 -3.86
C ILE A 113 9.40 -23.31 -4.07
N GLY A 114 10.18 -24.25 -3.52
CA GLY A 114 9.86 -25.68 -3.61
C GLY A 114 9.75 -26.23 -5.04
N GLY A 115 10.39 -25.59 -6.03
CA GLY A 115 10.33 -25.95 -7.45
C GLY A 115 9.35 -25.11 -8.28
N GLU A 116 8.48 -24.34 -7.64
CA GLU A 116 7.60 -23.37 -8.31
C GLU A 116 8.37 -22.07 -8.57
N VAL A 117 8.33 -21.58 -9.81
CA VAL A 117 9.12 -20.43 -10.26
C VAL A 117 8.22 -19.22 -10.54
N PHE A 118 8.58 -18.10 -9.97
CA PHE A 118 7.95 -16.80 -10.18
C PHE A 118 8.96 -15.81 -10.74
N THR A 119 8.53 -15.00 -11.72
CA THR A 119 9.35 -13.95 -12.31
C THR A 119 8.58 -12.65 -12.41
N ALA A 120 9.28 -11.53 -12.21
CA ALA A 120 8.74 -10.19 -12.42
C ALA A 120 9.83 -9.29 -13.00
N GLN A 121 9.42 -8.24 -13.68
CA GLN A 121 10.34 -7.24 -14.22
C GLN A 121 9.81 -5.85 -13.94
N SER A 122 10.72 -4.93 -13.61
CA SER A 122 10.39 -3.53 -13.39
C SER A 122 11.50 -2.63 -13.88
N TYR A 123 11.12 -1.50 -14.45
CA TYR A 123 12.03 -0.45 -14.86
C TYR A 123 12.10 0.62 -13.76
N MET A 124 13.32 1.02 -13.37
CA MET A 124 13.54 2.16 -12.48
C MET A 124 13.63 3.42 -13.34
N PRO A 125 12.68 4.36 -13.21
CA PRO A 125 12.71 5.58 -14.01
C PRO A 125 13.99 6.38 -13.79
N SER A 126 14.38 7.14 -14.80
CA SER A 126 15.45 8.13 -14.67
C SER A 126 15.07 9.21 -13.67
N VAL A 127 16.08 9.81 -13.04
CA VAL A 127 15.84 10.87 -12.05
C VAL A 127 15.31 12.12 -12.74
N VAL A 128 14.19 12.64 -12.27
CA VAL A 128 13.69 13.96 -12.65
C VAL A 128 14.13 14.96 -11.60
N LYS A 129 14.83 16.00 -12.05
CA LYS A 129 15.36 17.03 -11.16
C LYS A 129 14.24 17.95 -10.67
N LEU A 130 14.24 18.26 -9.41
CA LEU A 130 13.45 19.36 -8.87
C LEU A 130 14.20 20.68 -9.16
N ASP A 131 13.60 21.58 -9.96
CA ASP A 131 14.25 22.82 -10.38
C ASP A 131 14.17 23.88 -9.30
N SER A 132 12.98 24.08 -8.71
CA SER A 132 12.76 25.05 -7.64
C SER A 132 11.51 24.76 -6.82
N LEU A 133 11.36 25.51 -5.74
CA LEU A 133 10.14 25.56 -4.92
C LEU A 133 9.66 27.01 -4.86
N SER A 134 8.37 27.23 -5.01
CA SER A 134 7.76 28.54 -4.74
C SER A 134 6.68 28.42 -3.66
N LEU A 135 6.33 29.55 -3.06
CA LEU A 135 5.24 29.65 -2.11
C LEU A 135 4.07 30.37 -2.76
N ALA A 136 2.87 29.80 -2.64
CA ALA A 136 1.64 30.39 -3.09
C ALA A 136 0.64 30.49 -1.92
N LYS A 137 -0.25 31.48 -1.98
CA LYS A 137 -1.39 31.53 -1.05
C LYS A 137 -2.44 30.55 -1.54
N SER A 138 -3.02 29.79 -0.62
CA SER A 138 -4.19 28.96 -0.93
C SER A 138 -5.40 29.85 -1.21
N GLU A 139 -6.12 29.56 -2.28
CA GLU A 139 -7.43 30.18 -2.55
C GLU A 139 -8.52 29.65 -1.58
N PHE A 140 -8.28 28.52 -0.96
CA PHE A 140 -9.13 27.93 0.05
C PHE A 140 -8.63 28.35 1.44
N ALA A 141 -9.07 29.54 1.88
CA ALA A 141 -8.70 30.02 3.21
C ALA A 141 -9.30 29.10 4.29
N SER A 142 -8.43 28.55 5.13
CA SER A 142 -8.86 27.92 6.38
C SER A 142 -9.46 29.00 7.30
N GLN A 143 -10.43 28.63 8.13
CA GLN A 143 -11.05 29.55 9.11
C GLN A 143 -10.04 30.15 10.10
N ASN A 144 -8.81 29.66 10.13
CA ASN A 144 -7.78 30.02 11.13
C ASN A 144 -6.56 30.74 10.54
N GLY A 145 -6.55 31.17 9.29
CA GLY A 145 -5.41 31.91 8.74
C GLY A 145 -5.17 31.72 7.24
N VAL A 146 -4.04 32.21 6.77
CA VAL A 146 -3.58 32.07 5.40
C VAL A 146 -2.81 30.77 5.26
N ASP A 147 -3.38 29.82 4.49
CA ASP A 147 -2.66 28.60 4.13
C ASP A 147 -1.62 28.89 3.05
N ILE A 148 -0.39 28.55 3.32
CA ILE A 148 0.72 28.66 2.36
C ILE A 148 0.92 27.30 1.70
N LEU A 149 0.83 27.27 0.39
CA LEU A 149 1.13 26.11 -0.43
C LEU A 149 2.59 26.15 -0.87
N VAL A 150 3.26 25.03 -0.79
CA VAL A 150 4.59 24.82 -1.41
C VAL A 150 4.39 24.22 -2.79
N VAL A 151 4.79 24.93 -3.81
CA VAL A 151 4.63 24.51 -5.20
C VAL A 151 5.97 24.04 -5.76
N PRO A 152 6.13 22.74 -6.08
CA PRO A 152 7.32 22.22 -6.74
C PRO A 152 7.31 22.57 -8.23
N HIS A 153 8.45 23.01 -8.74
CA HIS A 153 8.68 23.24 -10.16
C HIS A 153 9.70 22.23 -10.69
N PHE A 154 9.33 21.53 -11.73
CA PHE A 154 10.17 20.55 -12.41
C PHE A 154 9.65 20.33 -13.83
N THR A 155 10.50 19.82 -14.70
CA THR A 155 10.13 19.49 -16.07
C THR A 155 9.92 17.99 -16.19
N ASP A 156 8.69 17.57 -16.49
CA ASP A 156 8.39 16.17 -16.75
C ASP A 156 8.91 15.76 -18.14
N PRO A 157 9.75 14.71 -18.24
CA PRO A 157 10.22 14.22 -19.53
C PRO A 157 9.07 13.75 -20.42
N GLY A 158 8.97 14.32 -21.62
CA GLY A 158 7.94 13.92 -22.58
C GLY A 158 8.10 12.48 -23.11
N GLY A 159 6.98 11.86 -23.51
CA GLY A 159 6.98 10.54 -24.15
C GLY A 159 7.13 9.34 -23.20
N VAL A 160 7.27 9.56 -21.91
CA VAL A 160 7.34 8.53 -20.87
C VAL A 160 6.27 8.79 -19.81
N ARG A 161 5.56 7.75 -19.38
CA ARG A 161 4.61 7.88 -18.28
C ARG A 161 5.37 7.85 -16.96
N ASN A 162 5.39 8.98 -16.25
CA ASN A 162 6.01 9.13 -14.94
C ASN A 162 4.95 9.26 -13.85
N TYR A 163 5.31 8.87 -12.64
CA TYR A 163 4.49 8.99 -11.44
C TYR A 163 5.31 9.69 -10.37
N TYR A 164 4.76 10.74 -9.79
CA TYR A 164 5.41 11.53 -8.77
C TYR A 164 4.67 11.41 -7.45
N ARG A 165 5.44 11.32 -6.38
CA ARG A 165 4.92 11.37 -5.02
C ARG A 165 5.66 12.46 -4.25
N PHE A 166 4.94 13.47 -3.81
CA PHE A 166 5.50 14.53 -2.99
C PHE A 166 5.25 14.22 -1.52
N ALA A 167 6.31 14.35 -0.70
CA ALA A 167 6.23 14.28 0.74
C ALA A 167 6.75 15.60 1.31
N PHE A 168 5.91 16.28 2.04
CA PHE A 168 6.27 17.57 2.65
C PHE A 168 6.65 17.37 4.12
N TYR A 169 7.76 17.97 4.51
CA TYR A 169 8.27 17.95 5.87
C TYR A 169 8.48 19.39 6.37
N LEU A 170 7.93 19.71 7.53
CA LEU A 170 8.17 20.96 8.23
C LEU A 170 8.91 20.64 9.54
N ASN A 171 10.11 21.19 9.72
CA ASN A 171 10.96 20.92 10.88
C ASN A 171 11.17 19.42 11.14
N ASN A 172 11.43 18.64 10.09
CA ASN A 172 11.57 17.17 10.08
C ASN A 172 10.30 16.37 10.44
N ILE A 173 9.16 17.03 10.59
CA ILE A 173 7.88 16.38 10.82
C ILE A 173 7.15 16.25 9.49
N LYS A 174 6.80 15.01 9.11
CA LYS A 174 6.05 14.75 7.89
C LYS A 174 4.64 15.34 8.00
N SER A 175 4.27 16.19 7.05
CA SER A 175 2.91 16.70 6.95
C SER A 175 1.94 15.57 6.59
N LYS A 176 0.73 15.61 7.16
CA LYS A 176 -0.35 14.67 6.83
C LYS A 176 -1.01 14.97 5.48
N SER A 177 -0.82 16.18 4.95
CA SER A 177 -1.33 16.57 3.64
C SER A 177 -0.46 15.93 2.54
N VAL A 178 -1.02 14.96 1.83
CA VAL A 178 -0.48 14.42 0.59
C VAL A 178 -1.37 14.98 -0.51
N ILE A 179 -0.78 15.80 -1.38
CA ILE A 179 -1.43 16.26 -2.61
C ILE A 179 -1.14 15.23 -3.69
#